data_f0b9fec97f5838e313893a94d4333cee
#
_entry.id   f0b9fec97f5838e313893a94d4333cee
#
_cell.length_a   1.000
_cell.length_b   1.000
_cell.length_c   1.000
_cell.angle_alpha   90.00
_cell.angle_beta   90.00
_cell.angle_gamma   90.00
#
_symmetry.space_group_name_H-M   'P 1'
#
loop_
_entity.id
_entity.type
_entity.pdbx_description
1 polymer ?
#
loop_
_entity_poly.entity_id
_entity_poly.type
_entity_poly.pdbx_seq_one_letter_code
_entity_poly.pdbx_strand_id
1 'polypeptide(L)'
;MKYIIDKNKRPVYLQLYTQIRDDIVNGLYPYNSKLPSKRSLAEETGVSTITVEHAYALLCDEGYTESRERSGFVVIFRQNDGFASTTKTVHTYHTSYHSSSGFPEFPLSVLSKTMRKVLTDHGDLLLEKSPNLGCTELREAIKRYLARNRGIEVSTEQIIIGSGSEYLYGLIVELLGRDKTFAIEFPSYKKIEQVYKASETNYELLPLTHDGIDSTALSITSADILHTTPYRSYPSGVTASASKRHEYVRWASEGDRYIIEDDFESEFSVSTKPTETLFALSDKDNVIYLNTFSKTISPSLRIGYMVLPKHLVAVYGEKLGFYSCTVPTFMQYVLTELIDNGDFERHINRIRRQMRKQLSE
;
A
#
# COMPACT_ATOMS: atom_id res chain seq x y z
N MET A 1 -16.49 -46.90 -2.08
CA MET A 1 -16.74 -45.89 -1.00
C MET A 1 -17.83 -44.95 -1.47
N LYS A 2 -18.74 -44.55 -0.61
CA LYS A 2 -19.84 -43.67 -1.03
C LYS A 2 -19.51 -42.25 -0.53
N TYR A 3 -19.16 -41.34 -1.46
CA TYR A 3 -19.00 -39.93 -1.15
C TYR A 3 -20.33 -39.30 -0.79
N ILE A 4 -20.33 -38.45 0.26
CA ILE A 4 -21.57 -37.81 0.74
C ILE A 4 -21.63 -36.41 0.14
N ILE A 5 -22.68 -36.12 -0.61
CA ILE A 5 -22.91 -34.86 -1.29
C ILE A 5 -24.14 -34.14 -0.70
N ASP A 6 -23.94 -32.96 -0.16
CA ASP A 6 -25.01 -32.08 0.32
C ASP A 6 -25.27 -30.97 -0.73
N LYS A 7 -26.42 -31.07 -1.41
CA LYS A 7 -26.80 -30.12 -2.47
C LYS A 7 -27.10 -28.70 -1.98
N ASN A 8 -27.25 -28.50 -0.66
CA ASN A 8 -27.62 -27.22 -0.06
C ASN A 8 -26.43 -26.42 0.46
N LYS A 9 -25.22 -26.97 0.43
CA LYS A 9 -24.01 -26.33 0.91
C LYS A 9 -23.11 -25.88 -0.25
N ARG A 10 -21.83 -26.08 -0.19
CA ARG A 10 -20.85 -25.66 -1.23
C ARG A 10 -21.20 -26.25 -2.61
N PRO A 11 -20.66 -25.65 -3.70
CA PRO A 11 -20.76 -26.28 -5.02
C PRO A 11 -20.38 -27.77 -4.97
N VAL A 12 -21.20 -28.60 -5.60
CA VAL A 12 -21.11 -30.08 -5.52
C VAL A 12 -19.71 -30.58 -5.94
N TYR A 13 -19.13 -30.00 -6.98
CA TYR A 13 -17.80 -30.39 -7.45
C TYR A 13 -16.69 -30.13 -6.43
N LEU A 14 -16.81 -29.08 -5.61
CA LEU A 14 -15.86 -28.79 -4.54
C LEU A 14 -15.97 -29.78 -3.39
N GLN A 15 -17.18 -30.25 -3.07
CA GLN A 15 -17.38 -31.29 -2.06
C GLN A 15 -16.75 -32.60 -2.51
N LEU A 16 -16.97 -32.97 -3.77
CA LEU A 16 -16.38 -34.16 -4.36
C LEU A 16 -14.86 -34.08 -4.43
N TYR A 17 -14.35 -32.97 -4.94
CA TYR A 17 -12.90 -32.67 -4.95
C TYR A 17 -12.29 -32.85 -3.57
N THR A 18 -12.86 -32.21 -2.52
CA THR A 18 -12.32 -32.27 -1.17
C THR A 18 -12.23 -33.68 -0.64
N GLN A 19 -13.28 -34.47 -0.83
CA GLN A 19 -13.33 -35.86 -0.35
C GLN A 19 -12.33 -36.76 -1.09
N ILE A 20 -12.20 -36.63 -2.42
CA ILE A 20 -11.22 -37.38 -3.20
C ILE A 20 -9.78 -36.96 -2.85
N ARG A 21 -9.53 -35.68 -2.69
CA ARG A 21 -8.23 -35.16 -2.25
C ARG A 21 -7.85 -35.78 -0.91
N ASP A 22 -8.77 -35.77 0.05
CA ASP A 22 -8.53 -36.32 1.38
C ASP A 22 -8.27 -37.84 1.32
N ASP A 23 -8.94 -38.57 0.46
CA ASP A 23 -8.69 -39.99 0.20
C ASP A 23 -7.29 -40.24 -0.40
N ILE A 24 -6.84 -39.36 -1.33
CA ILE A 24 -5.50 -39.44 -1.91
C ILE A 24 -4.45 -39.15 -0.81
N VAL A 25 -4.64 -38.09 -0.03
CA VAL A 25 -3.71 -37.70 1.06
C VAL A 25 -3.62 -38.78 2.14
N ASN A 26 -4.75 -39.42 2.46
CA ASN A 26 -4.80 -40.51 3.43
C ASN A 26 -4.33 -41.87 2.87
N GLY A 27 -3.89 -41.90 1.61
CA GLY A 27 -3.33 -43.09 0.97
C GLY A 27 -4.34 -44.12 0.49
N LEU A 28 -5.63 -43.80 0.47
CA LEU A 28 -6.67 -44.68 -0.06
C LEU A 28 -6.50 -44.87 -1.57
N TYR A 29 -6.05 -43.84 -2.26
CA TYR A 29 -5.54 -43.88 -3.63
C TYR A 29 -4.02 -43.68 -3.60
N PRO A 30 -3.22 -44.77 -3.59
CA PRO A 30 -1.77 -44.64 -3.52
C PRO A 30 -1.17 -44.05 -4.80
N TYR A 31 0.07 -43.60 -4.71
CA TYR A 31 0.83 -43.11 -5.85
C TYR A 31 0.76 -44.09 -7.03
N ASN A 32 0.57 -43.58 -8.23
CA ASN A 32 0.41 -44.31 -9.49
C ASN A 32 -0.86 -45.18 -9.59
N SER A 33 -1.79 -45.08 -8.65
CA SER A 33 -3.13 -45.70 -8.77
C SER A 33 -4.04 -44.87 -9.68
N LYS A 34 -5.07 -45.50 -10.24
CA LYS A 34 -6.08 -44.83 -11.08
C LYS A 34 -7.28 -44.42 -10.24
N LEU A 35 -7.79 -43.22 -10.47
CA LEU A 35 -9.12 -42.86 -10.00
C LEU A 35 -10.22 -43.56 -10.80
N PRO A 36 -11.44 -43.71 -10.24
CA PRO A 36 -12.60 -44.21 -10.97
C PRO A 36 -12.85 -43.40 -12.25
N SER A 37 -13.46 -44.02 -13.26
CA SER A 37 -13.85 -43.30 -14.46
C SER A 37 -14.89 -42.22 -14.13
N LYS A 38 -14.91 -41.11 -14.89
CA LYS A 38 -15.89 -40.03 -14.69
C LYS A 38 -17.34 -40.54 -14.67
N ARG A 39 -17.65 -41.52 -15.49
CA ARG A 39 -18.98 -42.12 -15.55
C ARG A 39 -19.29 -42.98 -14.31
N SER A 40 -18.34 -43.82 -13.93
CA SER A 40 -18.49 -44.69 -12.75
C SER A 40 -18.70 -43.90 -11.48
N LEU A 41 -17.89 -42.83 -11.28
CA LEU A 41 -17.99 -41.97 -10.10
C LEU A 41 -19.28 -41.14 -10.11
N ALA A 42 -19.72 -40.67 -11.27
CA ALA A 42 -21.00 -39.96 -11.43
C ALA A 42 -22.21 -40.84 -11.07
N GLU A 43 -22.20 -42.08 -11.50
CA GLU A 43 -23.23 -43.08 -11.16
C GLU A 43 -23.24 -43.41 -9.66
N GLU A 44 -22.03 -43.60 -9.07
CA GLU A 44 -21.90 -43.96 -7.64
C GLU A 44 -22.33 -42.80 -6.70
N THR A 45 -22.06 -41.56 -7.10
CA THR A 45 -22.33 -40.37 -6.26
C THR A 45 -23.66 -39.68 -6.59
N GLY A 46 -24.31 -40.05 -7.67
CA GLY A 46 -25.56 -39.44 -8.12
C GLY A 46 -25.43 -38.00 -8.60
N VAL A 47 -24.23 -37.64 -9.11
CA VAL A 47 -23.95 -36.31 -9.69
C VAL A 47 -23.74 -36.39 -11.21
N SER A 48 -23.70 -35.25 -11.90
CA SER A 48 -23.42 -35.22 -13.33
C SER A 48 -21.96 -35.56 -13.65
N THR A 49 -21.67 -36.12 -14.81
CA THR A 49 -20.32 -36.37 -15.31
C THR A 49 -19.49 -35.06 -15.41
N ILE A 50 -20.14 -33.93 -15.72
CA ILE A 50 -19.52 -32.60 -15.76
C ILE A 50 -19.05 -32.18 -14.35
N THR A 51 -19.82 -32.47 -13.30
CA THR A 51 -19.46 -32.22 -11.92
C THR A 51 -18.19 -32.98 -11.51
N VAL A 52 -18.11 -34.28 -11.90
CA VAL A 52 -16.92 -35.09 -11.67
C VAL A 52 -15.74 -34.58 -12.46
N GLU A 53 -15.94 -34.13 -13.70
CA GLU A 53 -14.91 -33.57 -14.55
C GLU A 53 -14.30 -32.31 -13.93
N HIS A 54 -15.10 -31.39 -13.40
CA HIS A 54 -14.61 -30.21 -12.69
C HIS A 54 -13.83 -30.59 -11.43
N ALA A 55 -14.28 -31.57 -10.66
CA ALA A 55 -13.53 -32.05 -9.49
C ALA A 55 -12.16 -32.63 -9.88
N TYR A 56 -12.14 -33.44 -10.97
CA TYR A 56 -10.90 -34.03 -11.47
C TYR A 56 -9.96 -33.01 -12.10
N ALA A 57 -10.48 -32.00 -12.79
CA ALA A 57 -9.67 -30.86 -13.28
C ALA A 57 -8.94 -30.16 -12.13
N LEU A 58 -9.65 -29.85 -11.04
CA LEU A 58 -9.02 -29.24 -9.86
C LEU A 58 -7.94 -30.14 -9.22
N LEU A 59 -8.17 -31.48 -9.17
CA LEU A 59 -7.15 -32.41 -8.67
C LEU A 59 -5.90 -32.42 -9.57
N CYS A 60 -6.06 -32.24 -10.89
CA CYS A 60 -4.94 -32.08 -11.82
C CYS A 60 -4.25 -30.73 -11.65
N ASP A 61 -4.99 -29.64 -11.59
CA ASP A 61 -4.46 -28.28 -11.46
C ASP A 61 -3.66 -28.12 -10.15
N GLU A 62 -4.09 -28.80 -9.08
CA GLU A 62 -3.38 -28.79 -7.80
C GLU A 62 -2.31 -29.89 -7.66
N GLY A 63 -2.08 -30.70 -8.71
CA GLY A 63 -0.99 -31.68 -8.73
C GLY A 63 -1.23 -32.96 -7.92
N TYR A 64 -2.48 -33.29 -7.56
CA TYR A 64 -2.81 -34.56 -6.94
C TYR A 64 -2.89 -35.70 -7.97
N THR A 65 -3.34 -35.40 -9.19
CA THR A 65 -3.50 -36.36 -10.27
C THR A 65 -3.01 -35.77 -11.58
N GLU A 66 -2.75 -36.62 -12.56
CA GLU A 66 -2.56 -36.26 -13.97
C GLU A 66 -3.50 -37.01 -14.88
N SER A 67 -3.94 -36.33 -15.94
CA SER A 67 -4.73 -36.99 -16.99
C SER A 67 -3.78 -37.69 -17.98
N ARG A 68 -3.90 -39.01 -18.12
CA ARG A 68 -3.15 -39.80 -19.12
C ARG A 68 -4.08 -40.29 -20.22
N GLU A 69 -3.70 -40.01 -21.47
CA GLU A 69 -4.48 -40.46 -22.62
C GLU A 69 -4.70 -41.97 -22.57
N ARG A 70 -5.94 -42.40 -22.82
CA ARG A 70 -6.42 -43.81 -22.75
C ARG A 70 -6.27 -44.48 -21.37
N SER A 71 -5.70 -43.83 -20.36
CA SER A 71 -5.51 -44.39 -19.01
C SER A 71 -6.41 -43.76 -17.96
N GLY A 72 -6.95 -42.55 -18.22
CA GLY A 72 -7.77 -41.83 -17.27
C GLY A 72 -6.91 -40.96 -16.29
N PHE A 73 -7.40 -40.75 -15.09
CA PHE A 73 -6.76 -39.94 -14.08
C PHE A 73 -5.91 -40.82 -13.15
N VAL A 74 -4.61 -40.49 -13.04
CA VAL A 74 -3.63 -41.23 -12.26
C VAL A 74 -3.11 -40.35 -11.13
N VAL A 75 -3.03 -40.91 -9.90
CA VAL A 75 -2.51 -40.20 -8.73
C VAL A 75 -1.00 -40.01 -8.85
N ILE A 76 -0.55 -38.75 -8.78
CA ILE A 76 0.86 -38.36 -8.79
C ILE A 76 1.33 -37.83 -7.43
N PHE A 77 0.43 -37.64 -6.48
CA PHE A 77 0.74 -37.20 -5.13
C PHE A 77 1.53 -38.27 -4.35
N ARG A 78 2.59 -37.86 -3.67
CA ARG A 78 3.38 -38.70 -2.77
C ARG A 78 3.37 -38.09 -1.38
N GLN A 79 3.04 -38.88 -0.35
CA GLN A 79 3.00 -38.41 1.04
C GLN A 79 4.35 -37.81 1.54
N ASN A 80 5.46 -38.21 0.91
CA ASN A 80 6.82 -37.76 1.31
C ASN A 80 7.31 -36.53 0.54
N ASP A 81 6.53 -35.94 -0.35
CA ASP A 81 6.94 -34.77 -1.16
C ASP A 81 6.86 -33.42 -0.37
N GLY A 82 6.93 -33.47 0.95
CA GLY A 82 7.19 -32.31 1.80
C GLY A 82 5.99 -31.41 2.14
N PHE A 83 4.78 -31.75 1.70
CA PHE A 83 3.56 -31.05 2.15
C PHE A 83 3.04 -31.69 3.44
N ALA A 84 3.49 -31.20 4.59
CA ALA A 84 2.89 -31.57 5.85
C ALA A 84 1.39 -31.25 5.83
N SER A 85 0.53 -32.25 6.08
CA SER A 85 -0.88 -32.01 6.29
C SER A 85 -1.08 -31.16 7.54
N THR A 86 -1.23 -29.85 7.35
CA THR A 86 -1.63 -28.98 8.44
C THR A 86 -3.08 -29.28 8.79
N THR A 87 -3.29 -29.88 9.93
CA THR A 87 -4.60 -29.89 10.59
C THR A 87 -5.06 -28.43 10.68
N LYS A 88 -6.08 -28.06 9.88
CA LYS A 88 -6.64 -26.72 9.93
C LYS A 88 -7.29 -26.49 11.28
N THR A 89 -6.54 -25.99 12.24
CA THR A 89 -7.12 -25.30 13.38
C THR A 89 -7.67 -23.98 12.84
N VAL A 90 -8.97 -23.91 12.64
CA VAL A 90 -9.65 -22.69 12.25
C VAL A 90 -9.63 -21.76 13.46
N HIS A 91 -8.59 -20.97 13.58
CA HIS A 91 -8.59 -19.84 14.50
C HIS A 91 -9.40 -18.72 13.85
N THR A 92 -10.65 -18.58 14.24
CA THR A 92 -11.46 -17.40 13.95
C THR A 92 -10.93 -16.26 14.80
N TYR A 93 -9.96 -15.53 14.27
CA TYR A 93 -9.56 -14.24 14.85
C TYR A 93 -10.59 -13.20 14.42
N HIS A 94 -11.61 -12.99 15.27
CA HIS A 94 -12.42 -11.78 15.22
C HIS A 94 -11.68 -10.66 15.97
N THR A 95 -10.63 -10.13 15.37
CA THR A 95 -10.10 -8.84 15.80
C THR A 95 -10.82 -7.77 15.02
N SER A 96 -11.83 -7.18 15.65
CA SER A 96 -12.41 -5.92 15.17
C SER A 96 -11.38 -4.80 15.38
N TYR A 97 -10.53 -4.58 14.39
CA TYR A 97 -9.75 -3.35 14.33
C TYR A 97 -10.69 -2.22 13.94
N HIS A 98 -11.33 -1.61 14.93
CA HIS A 98 -11.98 -0.33 14.72
C HIS A 98 -10.86 0.72 14.59
N SER A 99 -10.57 1.13 13.36
CA SER A 99 -9.78 2.31 13.10
C SER A 99 -10.59 3.52 13.58
N SER A 100 -10.26 4.03 14.75
CA SER A 100 -10.88 5.24 15.33
C SER A 100 -10.33 6.52 14.68
N SER A 101 -10.20 6.55 13.36
CA SER A 101 -9.66 7.73 12.65
C SER A 101 -10.59 8.93 12.65
N GLY A 102 -11.83 8.80 13.13
CA GLY A 102 -12.82 9.89 13.13
C GLY A 102 -13.26 10.35 11.73
N PHE A 103 -12.67 9.83 10.67
CA PHE A 103 -13.02 10.13 9.29
C PHE A 103 -13.85 9.03 8.65
N PRO A 104 -14.76 9.37 7.70
CA PRO A 104 -15.50 8.37 6.95
C PRO A 104 -14.56 7.46 6.18
N GLU A 105 -14.77 6.15 6.31
CA GLU A 105 -14.03 5.14 5.56
C GLU A 105 -14.27 5.28 4.04
N PHE A 106 -13.26 4.91 3.27
CA PHE A 106 -13.39 4.83 1.81
C PHE A 106 -14.45 3.79 1.43
N PRO A 107 -15.38 4.07 0.49
CA PRO A 107 -16.46 3.14 0.16
C PRO A 107 -15.94 1.81 -0.37
N LEU A 108 -16.17 0.74 0.36
CA LEU A 108 -15.76 -0.61 -0.04
C LEU A 108 -16.35 -1.03 -1.38
N SER A 109 -17.58 -0.58 -1.72
CA SER A 109 -18.21 -0.87 -3.00
C SER A 109 -17.45 -0.25 -4.18
N VAL A 110 -16.93 0.98 -4.02
CA VAL A 110 -16.09 1.65 -5.03
C VAL A 110 -14.77 0.90 -5.16
N LEU A 111 -14.10 0.62 -4.04
CA LEU A 111 -12.84 -0.11 -4.04
C LEU A 111 -12.98 -1.48 -4.72
N SER A 112 -13.99 -2.27 -4.34
CA SER A 112 -14.24 -3.60 -4.92
C SER A 112 -14.55 -3.56 -6.42
N LYS A 113 -15.29 -2.54 -6.88
CA LYS A 113 -15.57 -2.31 -8.30
C LYS A 113 -14.27 -2.01 -9.06
N THR A 114 -13.45 -1.11 -8.52
CA THR A 114 -12.17 -0.72 -9.14
C THR A 114 -11.20 -1.89 -9.18
N MET A 115 -11.08 -2.67 -8.10
CA MET A 115 -10.23 -3.87 -8.07
C MET A 115 -10.63 -4.88 -9.15
N ARG A 116 -11.93 -5.16 -9.32
CA ARG A 116 -12.41 -6.05 -10.39
C ARG A 116 -12.12 -5.51 -11.78
N LYS A 117 -12.32 -4.19 -11.99
CA LYS A 117 -12.00 -3.54 -13.26
C LYS A 117 -10.51 -3.72 -13.59
N VAL A 118 -9.63 -3.41 -12.65
CA VAL A 118 -8.17 -3.54 -12.82
C VAL A 118 -7.76 -4.97 -13.15
N LEU A 119 -8.31 -5.98 -12.46
CA LEU A 119 -8.06 -7.39 -12.77
C LEU A 119 -8.49 -7.76 -14.20
N THR A 120 -9.61 -7.23 -14.67
CA THR A 120 -10.12 -7.50 -16.01
C THR A 120 -9.30 -6.79 -17.10
N ASP A 121 -8.94 -5.53 -16.86
CA ASP A 121 -8.33 -4.67 -17.88
C ASP A 121 -6.83 -4.91 -18.07
N HIS A 122 -6.12 -5.32 -17.01
CA HIS A 122 -4.65 -5.44 -17.01
C HIS A 122 -4.14 -6.89 -17.01
N GLY A 123 -4.95 -7.88 -16.59
CA GLY A 123 -4.61 -9.30 -16.71
C GLY A 123 -3.22 -9.66 -16.20
N ASP A 124 -2.41 -10.28 -17.07
CA ASP A 124 -1.08 -10.80 -16.72
C ASP A 124 -0.07 -9.72 -16.34
N LEU A 125 -0.26 -8.48 -16.80
CA LEU A 125 0.61 -7.34 -16.44
C LEU A 125 0.68 -7.14 -14.91
N LEU A 126 -0.38 -7.49 -14.19
CA LEU A 126 -0.43 -7.37 -12.72
C LEU A 126 0.46 -8.37 -12.00
N LEU A 127 0.92 -9.41 -12.69
CA LEU A 127 1.85 -10.43 -12.18
C LEU A 127 3.31 -10.04 -12.44
N GLU A 128 3.55 -9.04 -13.25
CA GLU A 128 4.89 -8.53 -13.51
C GLU A 128 5.41 -7.70 -12.34
N LYS A 129 6.74 -7.74 -12.15
CA LYS A 129 7.42 -6.89 -11.17
C LYS A 129 7.30 -5.42 -11.61
N SER A 130 6.82 -4.55 -10.72
CA SER A 130 6.79 -3.12 -11.01
C SER A 130 8.20 -2.53 -11.15
N PRO A 131 8.37 -1.43 -11.91
CA PRO A 131 9.61 -0.66 -11.92
C PRO A 131 10.03 -0.27 -10.50
N ASN A 132 11.33 -0.11 -10.27
CA ASN A 132 11.88 0.16 -8.93
C ASN A 132 11.33 1.45 -8.29
N LEU A 133 11.03 2.46 -9.07
CA LEU A 133 10.41 3.72 -8.59
C LEU A 133 8.89 3.63 -8.43
N GLY A 134 8.26 2.52 -8.81
CA GLY A 134 6.82 2.32 -8.93
C GLY A 134 6.33 2.42 -10.38
N CYS A 135 5.11 1.94 -10.63
CA CYS A 135 4.48 1.95 -11.96
C CYS A 135 4.40 3.38 -12.52
N THR A 136 4.74 3.54 -13.78
CA THR A 136 4.72 4.83 -14.46
C THR A 136 3.33 5.45 -14.46
N GLU A 137 2.30 4.63 -14.62
CA GLU A 137 0.89 5.03 -14.62
C GLU A 137 0.50 5.69 -13.28
N LEU A 138 0.91 5.09 -12.15
CA LEU A 138 0.64 5.68 -10.83
C LEU A 138 1.40 6.99 -10.63
N ARG A 139 2.69 7.04 -11.01
CA ARG A 139 3.49 8.26 -10.90
C ARG A 139 2.94 9.39 -11.75
N GLU A 140 2.46 9.10 -12.97
CA GLU A 140 1.78 10.07 -13.83
C GLU A 140 0.43 10.53 -13.24
N ALA A 141 -0.36 9.62 -12.66
CA ALA A 141 -1.61 9.98 -11.99
C ALA A 141 -1.34 10.89 -10.78
N ILE A 142 -0.34 10.59 -9.96
CA ILE A 142 0.09 11.42 -8.82
C ILE A 142 0.58 12.79 -9.31
N LYS A 143 1.40 12.85 -10.35
CA LYS A 143 1.87 14.11 -10.95
C LYS A 143 0.71 15.02 -11.33
N ARG A 144 -0.28 14.47 -12.06
CA ARG A 144 -1.49 15.22 -12.43
C ARG A 144 -2.30 15.67 -11.22
N TYR A 145 -2.41 14.81 -10.21
CA TYR A 145 -3.09 15.13 -8.95
C TYR A 145 -2.39 16.28 -8.20
N LEU A 146 -1.07 16.23 -8.07
CA LEU A 146 -0.26 17.25 -7.40
C LEU A 146 -0.35 18.61 -8.08
N ALA A 147 -0.28 18.65 -9.41
CA ALA A 147 -0.43 19.89 -10.17
C ALA A 147 -1.80 20.54 -9.95
N ARG A 148 -2.89 19.74 -9.97
CA ARG A 148 -4.26 20.26 -9.79
C ARG A 148 -4.58 20.66 -8.35
N ASN A 149 -4.10 19.89 -7.37
CA ASN A 149 -4.58 20.01 -5.99
C ASN A 149 -3.58 20.66 -5.03
N ARG A 150 -2.30 20.66 -5.38
CA ARG A 150 -1.22 21.20 -4.52
C ARG A 150 -0.37 22.28 -5.18
N GLY A 151 -0.57 22.55 -6.48
CA GLY A 151 0.26 23.49 -7.22
C GLY A 151 1.72 23.02 -7.37
N ILE A 152 1.96 21.72 -7.27
CA ILE A 152 3.29 21.12 -7.40
C ILE A 152 3.46 20.61 -8.83
N GLU A 153 4.34 21.25 -9.60
CA GLU A 153 4.68 20.87 -10.97
C GLU A 153 6.03 20.16 -10.99
N VAL A 154 6.01 18.86 -11.27
CA VAL A 154 7.21 18.01 -11.25
C VAL A 154 7.22 17.04 -12.43
N SER A 155 8.39 16.47 -12.71
CA SER A 155 8.52 15.36 -13.67
C SER A 155 8.21 14.02 -13.00
N THR A 156 7.84 13.03 -13.79
CA THR A 156 7.50 11.68 -13.28
C THR A 156 8.70 11.02 -12.61
N GLU A 157 9.91 11.34 -13.03
CA GLU A 157 11.16 10.79 -12.48
C GLU A 157 11.44 11.25 -11.05
N GLN A 158 10.87 12.39 -10.64
CA GLN A 158 10.98 12.90 -9.26
C GLN A 158 10.09 12.14 -8.27
N ILE A 159 9.10 11.35 -8.74
CA ILE A 159 8.11 10.67 -7.90
C ILE A 159 8.54 9.23 -7.63
N ILE A 160 8.66 8.87 -6.36
CA ILE A 160 9.04 7.54 -5.91
C ILE A 160 7.93 6.98 -5.03
N ILE A 161 7.47 5.78 -5.37
CA ILE A 161 6.42 5.06 -4.64
C ILE A 161 7.04 4.16 -3.58
N GLY A 162 6.47 4.16 -2.37
CA GLY A 162 6.92 3.32 -1.27
C GLY A 162 5.79 2.82 -0.37
N SER A 163 6.08 1.84 0.47
CA SER A 163 5.11 1.17 1.35
C SER A 163 4.76 1.96 2.61
N GLY A 164 4.43 3.23 2.45
CA GLY A 164 4.06 4.15 3.53
C GLY A 164 5.21 5.03 4.00
N SER A 165 4.88 5.99 4.87
CA SER A 165 5.82 7.05 5.27
C SER A 165 7.05 6.52 6.01
N GLU A 166 6.90 5.54 6.91
CA GLU A 166 8.04 5.01 7.67
C GLU A 166 9.13 4.42 6.75
N TYR A 167 8.72 3.72 5.68
CA TYR A 167 9.64 3.21 4.67
C TYR A 167 10.35 4.35 3.92
N LEU A 168 9.58 5.38 3.54
CA LEU A 168 10.12 6.54 2.82
C LEU A 168 11.08 7.36 3.68
N TYR A 169 10.82 7.51 5.00
CA TYR A 169 11.78 8.16 5.91
C TYR A 169 13.13 7.44 5.93
N GLY A 170 13.10 6.10 5.98
CA GLY A 170 14.33 5.29 5.90
C GLY A 170 15.09 5.51 4.60
N LEU A 171 14.40 5.53 3.45
CA LEU A 171 15.03 5.83 2.16
C LEU A 171 15.64 7.23 2.10
N ILE A 172 15.00 8.23 2.72
CA ILE A 172 15.54 9.60 2.78
C ILE A 172 16.81 9.66 3.61
N VAL A 173 16.87 8.93 4.73
CA VAL A 173 18.10 8.85 5.53
C VAL A 173 19.24 8.24 4.70
N GLU A 174 18.99 7.15 3.97
CA GLU A 174 19.99 6.54 3.10
C GLU A 174 20.40 7.46 1.94
N LEU A 175 19.45 8.24 1.40
CA LEU A 175 19.71 9.17 0.31
C LEU A 175 20.61 10.34 0.75
N LEU A 176 20.23 11.00 1.84
CA LEU A 176 20.89 12.23 2.31
C LEU A 176 22.14 11.95 3.13
N GLY A 177 22.22 10.79 3.78
CA GLY A 177 23.36 10.35 4.60
C GLY A 177 23.01 10.23 6.07
N ARG A 178 23.49 9.14 6.72
CA ARG A 178 23.31 8.87 8.15
C ARG A 178 24.16 9.78 9.05
N ASP A 179 25.19 10.41 8.49
CA ASP A 179 26.06 11.39 9.15
C ASP A 179 25.38 12.74 9.36
N LYS A 180 24.23 12.95 8.70
CA LYS A 180 23.45 14.18 8.80
C LYS A 180 22.64 14.26 10.08
N THR A 181 22.41 15.48 10.56
CA THR A 181 21.55 15.75 11.72
C THR A 181 20.17 16.20 11.25
N PHE A 182 19.13 15.52 11.72
CA PHE A 182 17.72 15.78 11.40
C PHE A 182 17.07 16.57 12.53
N ALA A 183 16.55 17.75 12.26
CA ALA A 183 15.67 18.46 13.18
C ALA A 183 14.23 17.98 13.00
N ILE A 184 13.56 17.62 14.08
CA ILE A 184 12.17 17.15 14.11
C ILE A 184 11.37 18.13 14.98
N GLU A 185 10.21 18.57 14.51
CA GLU A 185 9.28 19.32 15.34
C GLU A 185 8.81 18.50 16.56
N PHE A 186 8.62 19.14 17.71
CA PHE A 186 8.20 18.46 18.95
C PHE A 186 7.06 19.22 19.64
N PRO A 187 5.95 18.52 20.00
CA PRO A 187 5.69 17.08 19.81
C PRO A 187 5.39 16.72 18.35
N SER A 188 5.80 15.53 17.92
CA SER A 188 5.57 15.02 16.57
C SER A 188 5.08 13.57 16.59
N TYR A 189 4.85 13.00 15.40
CA TYR A 189 4.52 11.58 15.24
C TYR A 189 5.72 10.72 15.66
N LYS A 190 5.55 9.97 16.76
CA LYS A 190 6.64 9.20 17.39
C LYS A 190 7.42 8.28 16.43
N LYS A 191 6.80 7.82 15.35
CA LYS A 191 7.49 6.94 14.41
C LYS A 191 8.58 7.65 13.61
N ILE A 192 8.50 8.97 13.43
CA ILE A 192 9.57 9.75 12.80
C ILE A 192 10.85 9.59 13.64
N GLU A 193 10.76 9.89 14.93
CA GLU A 193 11.87 9.71 15.87
C GLU A 193 12.37 8.27 15.93
N GLN A 194 11.44 7.29 15.97
CA GLN A 194 11.79 5.87 16.01
C GLN A 194 12.55 5.40 14.76
N VAL A 195 12.17 5.90 13.56
CA VAL A 195 12.89 5.56 12.32
C VAL A 195 14.29 6.15 12.35
N TYR A 196 14.44 7.42 12.74
CA TYR A 196 15.78 8.04 12.82
C TYR A 196 16.68 7.37 13.84
N LYS A 197 16.14 7.03 15.00
CA LYS A 197 16.85 6.25 16.01
C LYS A 197 17.27 4.85 15.50
N ALA A 198 16.36 4.16 14.79
CA ALA A 198 16.65 2.84 14.22
C ALA A 198 17.66 2.90 13.07
N SER A 199 17.73 4.04 12.37
CA SER A 199 18.72 4.31 11.32
C SER A 199 20.07 4.79 11.86
N GLU A 200 20.21 4.91 13.19
CA GLU A 200 21.42 5.37 13.86
C GLU A 200 21.90 6.77 13.38
N THR A 201 20.95 7.62 12.99
CA THR A 201 21.24 8.99 12.58
C THR A 201 21.02 9.99 13.73
N ASN A 202 21.73 11.11 13.71
CA ASN A 202 21.56 12.16 14.70
C ASN A 202 20.25 12.90 14.49
N TYR A 203 19.56 13.27 15.57
CA TYR A 203 18.39 14.12 15.49
C TYR A 203 18.27 15.06 16.68
N GLU A 204 17.63 16.21 16.43
CA GLU A 204 17.30 17.24 17.41
C GLU A 204 15.78 17.45 17.44
N LEU A 205 15.22 17.75 18.62
CA LEU A 205 13.80 18.05 18.78
C LEU A 205 13.60 19.56 18.90
N LEU A 206 12.87 20.15 17.96
CA LEU A 206 12.57 21.59 17.96
C LEU A 206 11.14 21.83 18.50
N PRO A 207 10.96 22.62 19.57
CA PRO A 207 9.66 22.85 20.17
C PRO A 207 8.70 23.55 19.21
N LEU A 208 7.44 23.07 19.19
CA LEU A 208 6.33 23.75 18.51
C LEU A 208 5.73 24.84 19.39
N THR A 209 5.44 25.97 18.78
CA THR A 209 4.59 27.03 19.30
C THR A 209 3.17 26.89 18.76
N HIS A 210 2.31 27.89 19.00
CA HIS A 210 0.93 27.89 18.49
C HIS A 210 0.81 27.99 16.96
N ASP A 211 1.85 28.45 16.26
CA ASP A 211 1.84 28.74 14.83
C ASP A 211 2.98 28.06 14.04
N GLY A 212 3.72 27.14 14.65
CA GLY A 212 4.83 26.40 14.03
C GLY A 212 6.01 26.20 14.97
N ILE A 213 7.17 25.85 14.43
CA ILE A 213 8.40 25.64 15.18
C ILE A 213 8.87 26.98 15.78
N ASP A 214 9.39 26.93 17.02
CA ASP A 214 9.96 28.09 17.68
C ASP A 214 11.10 28.69 16.86
N SER A 215 11.03 30.00 16.57
CA SER A 215 11.99 30.70 15.71
C SER A 215 13.41 30.72 16.30
N THR A 216 13.52 30.82 17.63
CA THR A 216 14.81 30.81 18.30
C THR A 216 15.46 29.44 18.17
N ALA A 217 14.69 28.37 18.45
CA ALA A 217 15.16 27.01 18.31
C ALA A 217 15.58 26.70 16.85
N LEU A 218 14.80 27.15 15.87
CA LEU A 218 15.13 26.97 14.45
C LEU A 218 16.37 27.74 14.04
N SER A 219 16.62 28.94 14.61
CA SER A 219 17.77 29.76 14.25
C SER A 219 19.10 29.26 14.79
N ILE A 220 19.08 28.56 15.94
CA ILE A 220 20.29 28.05 16.61
C ILE A 220 20.60 26.58 16.33
N THR A 221 19.67 25.81 15.74
CA THR A 221 19.91 24.40 15.43
C THR A 221 21.07 24.23 14.47
N SER A 222 21.89 23.21 14.72
CA SER A 222 22.97 22.79 13.83
C SER A 222 22.53 21.77 12.78
N ALA A 223 21.25 21.46 12.72
CA ALA A 223 20.71 20.43 11.84
C ALA A 223 20.93 20.75 10.34
N ASP A 224 21.17 19.70 9.58
CA ASP A 224 21.27 19.75 8.11
C ASP A 224 19.89 19.63 7.44
N ILE A 225 18.93 18.99 8.11
CA ILE A 225 17.65 18.59 7.52
C ILE A 225 16.53 18.92 8.53
N LEU A 226 15.50 19.62 8.08
CA LEU A 226 14.29 19.86 8.86
C LEU A 226 13.18 18.92 8.42
N HIS A 227 12.72 18.03 9.30
CA HIS A 227 11.53 17.23 9.08
C HIS A 227 10.35 17.87 9.80
N THR A 228 9.38 18.36 9.06
CA THR A 228 8.22 19.08 9.58
C THR A 228 6.92 18.65 8.93
N THR A 229 5.82 18.77 9.68
CA THR A 229 4.45 18.59 9.21
C THR A 229 3.74 19.94 9.23
N PRO A 230 3.81 20.73 8.15
CA PRO A 230 3.35 22.11 8.19
C PRO A 230 1.84 22.27 8.38
N TYR A 231 1.06 21.20 8.07
CA TYR A 231 -0.39 21.21 8.19
C TYR A 231 -0.86 20.17 9.21
N ARG A 232 -1.47 20.66 10.32
CA ARG A 232 -2.05 19.82 11.38
C ARG A 232 -1.09 18.77 11.92
N SER A 233 0.08 19.23 12.35
CA SER A 233 1.10 18.39 12.98
C SER A 233 0.48 17.50 14.09
N TYR A 234 0.71 16.21 14.02
CA TYR A 234 0.21 15.25 15.01
C TYR A 234 1.25 15.03 16.13
N PRO A 235 0.87 15.01 17.41
CA PRO A 235 -0.49 15.08 17.96
C PRO A 235 -0.99 16.51 18.27
N SER A 236 -0.18 17.53 18.07
CA SER A 236 -0.45 18.91 18.50
C SER A 236 -1.63 19.57 17.76
N GLY A 237 -1.87 19.17 16.50
CA GLY A 237 -2.81 19.82 15.60
C GLY A 237 -2.36 21.18 15.08
N VAL A 238 -1.14 21.63 15.41
CA VAL A 238 -0.57 22.92 14.99
C VAL A 238 -0.45 22.95 13.46
N THR A 239 -0.81 24.09 12.88
CA THR A 239 -0.59 24.37 11.45
C THR A 239 0.36 25.56 11.35
N ALA A 240 1.45 25.39 10.63
CA ALA A 240 2.43 26.44 10.43
C ALA A 240 1.81 27.65 9.70
N SER A 241 1.94 28.83 10.29
CA SER A 241 1.50 30.09 9.68
C SER A 241 2.26 30.35 8.36
N ALA A 242 1.73 31.24 7.52
CA ALA A 242 2.44 31.62 6.30
C ALA A 242 3.86 32.15 6.61
N SER A 243 3.99 32.97 7.66
CA SER A 243 5.29 33.49 8.11
C SER A 243 6.25 32.38 8.49
N LYS A 244 5.78 31.35 9.21
CA LYS A 244 6.57 30.18 9.59
C LYS A 244 7.01 29.34 8.39
N ARG A 245 6.13 29.13 7.43
CA ARG A 245 6.50 28.42 6.20
C ARG A 245 7.61 29.12 5.42
N HIS A 246 7.51 30.45 5.28
CA HIS A 246 8.58 31.25 4.68
C HIS A 246 9.88 31.26 5.52
N GLU A 247 9.77 31.23 6.85
CA GLU A 247 10.92 31.10 7.76
C GLU A 247 11.64 29.76 7.53
N TYR A 248 10.92 28.65 7.44
CA TYR A 248 11.51 27.31 7.17
C TYR A 248 12.24 27.27 5.83
N VAL A 249 11.60 27.77 4.76
CA VAL A 249 12.21 27.82 3.43
C VAL A 249 13.47 28.70 3.44
N ARG A 250 13.42 29.84 4.13
CA ARG A 250 14.60 30.72 4.28
C ARG A 250 15.73 30.03 5.03
N TRP A 251 15.43 29.42 6.19
CA TRP A 251 16.39 28.64 6.97
C TRP A 251 17.11 27.58 6.13
N ALA A 252 16.40 26.87 5.31
CA ALA A 252 16.98 25.87 4.41
C ALA A 252 17.78 26.50 3.27
N SER A 253 17.37 27.70 2.79
CA SER A 253 18.02 28.38 1.67
C SER A 253 19.31 29.08 2.06
N GLU A 254 19.50 29.48 3.34
CA GLU A 254 20.70 30.15 3.88
C GLU A 254 21.88 29.20 4.09
N GLY A 255 21.66 27.88 3.97
CA GLY A 255 22.68 26.84 4.06
C GLY A 255 22.47 25.76 2.99
N ASP A 256 23.36 24.78 2.97
CA ASP A 256 23.20 23.57 2.16
C ASP A 256 22.30 22.57 2.93
N ARG A 257 21.05 22.98 3.15
CA ARG A 257 20.08 22.28 4.01
C ARG A 257 18.88 21.82 3.23
N TYR A 258 18.23 20.76 3.75
CA TYR A 258 17.00 20.19 3.17
C TYR A 258 15.81 20.34 4.10
N ILE A 259 14.62 20.34 3.52
CA ILE A 259 13.37 20.19 4.25
C ILE A 259 12.70 18.88 3.80
N ILE A 260 12.19 18.10 4.74
CA ILE A 260 11.24 17.01 4.51
C ILE A 260 9.88 17.55 4.92
N GLU A 261 9.03 17.79 3.92
CA GLU A 261 7.65 18.21 4.13
C GLU A 261 6.74 16.99 4.16
N ASP A 262 6.28 16.58 5.35
CA ASP A 262 5.36 15.46 5.52
C ASP A 262 3.91 15.97 5.51
N ASP A 263 3.23 15.76 4.39
CA ASP A 263 1.92 16.36 4.09
C ASP A 263 0.80 15.31 4.10
N PHE A 264 0.60 14.62 5.22
CA PHE A 264 -0.29 13.47 5.32
C PHE A 264 -1.78 13.79 5.60
N GLU A 265 -2.13 15.02 5.96
CA GLU A 265 -3.53 15.42 6.29
C GLU A 265 -4.06 16.63 5.49
N SER A 266 -3.28 17.21 4.62
CA SER A 266 -3.69 18.42 3.91
C SER A 266 -4.89 18.22 2.97
N GLU A 267 -5.09 17.00 2.48
CA GLU A 267 -6.30 16.66 1.70
C GLU A 267 -7.59 16.93 2.47
N PHE A 268 -7.57 16.88 3.80
CA PHE A 268 -8.72 17.13 4.66
C PHE A 268 -8.90 18.60 5.07
N SER A 269 -8.13 19.51 4.45
CA SER A 269 -8.28 20.94 4.70
C SER A 269 -9.70 21.40 4.36
N VAL A 270 -10.33 22.06 5.33
CA VAL A 270 -11.65 22.69 5.17
C VAL A 270 -11.58 24.09 4.55
N SER A 271 -10.37 24.62 4.37
CA SER A 271 -10.13 25.90 3.70
C SER A 271 -10.64 25.87 2.25
N THR A 272 -11.11 27.01 1.77
CA THR A 272 -11.53 27.19 0.39
C THR A 272 -10.35 27.27 -0.58
N LYS A 273 -9.18 27.66 -0.08
CA LYS A 273 -7.93 27.68 -0.86
C LYS A 273 -6.95 26.64 -0.31
N PRO A 274 -6.28 25.87 -1.16
CA PRO A 274 -5.18 25.02 -0.72
C PRO A 274 -4.11 25.86 -0.01
N THR A 275 -3.57 25.32 1.08
CA THR A 275 -2.38 25.91 1.71
C THR A 275 -1.17 25.64 0.83
N GLU A 276 -0.36 26.65 0.56
CA GLU A 276 0.88 26.50 -0.19
C GLU A 276 1.83 25.54 0.53
N THR A 277 2.45 24.64 -0.22
CA THR A 277 3.43 23.68 0.30
C THR A 277 4.80 24.33 0.41
N LEU A 278 5.64 23.84 1.31
CA LEU A 278 7.04 24.27 1.37
C LEU A 278 7.77 23.93 0.07
N PHE A 279 7.39 22.82 -0.55
CA PHE A 279 7.91 22.40 -1.86
C PHE A 279 7.63 23.43 -2.96
N ALA A 280 6.42 23.98 -3.00
CA ALA A 280 6.06 25.02 -3.98
C ALA A 280 6.64 26.40 -3.65
N LEU A 281 6.89 26.67 -2.36
CA LEU A 281 7.47 27.94 -1.90
C LEU A 281 9.00 28.03 -2.09
N SER A 282 9.69 26.87 -2.22
CA SER A 282 11.15 26.84 -2.28
C SER A 282 11.66 27.09 -3.69
N ASP A 283 12.44 28.14 -3.87
CA ASP A 283 13.16 28.43 -5.12
C ASP A 283 14.50 27.68 -5.25
N LYS A 284 14.95 26.98 -4.19
CA LYS A 284 16.26 26.32 -4.13
C LYS A 284 16.25 24.85 -4.49
N ASP A 285 15.07 24.28 -4.82
CA ASP A 285 14.92 22.85 -5.14
C ASP A 285 15.55 21.95 -4.04
N ASN A 286 15.26 22.27 -2.76
CA ASN A 286 15.82 21.61 -1.58
C ASN A 286 14.76 21.06 -0.61
N VAL A 287 13.53 20.89 -1.08
CA VAL A 287 12.43 20.29 -0.31
C VAL A 287 12.09 18.92 -0.87
N ILE A 288 12.07 17.89 -0.02
CA ILE A 288 11.52 16.57 -0.31
C ILE A 288 10.08 16.58 0.20
N TYR A 289 9.11 16.41 -0.70
CA TYR A 289 7.70 16.32 -0.34
C TYR A 289 7.28 14.89 -0.14
N LEU A 290 6.54 14.62 0.92
CA LEU A 290 6.01 13.30 1.27
C LEU A 290 4.50 13.35 1.42
N ASN A 291 3.82 12.29 0.97
CA ASN A 291 2.41 12.08 1.26
C ASN A 291 2.06 10.57 1.28
N THR A 292 0.90 10.23 1.85
CA THR A 292 0.44 8.86 1.99
C THR A 292 -1.06 8.72 1.75
N PHE A 293 -1.47 7.62 1.13
CA PHE A 293 -2.88 7.25 0.95
C PHE A 293 -3.47 6.50 2.15
N SER A 294 -2.67 6.28 3.21
CA SER A 294 -3.09 5.51 4.39
C SER A 294 -4.25 6.15 5.14
N LYS A 295 -4.32 7.48 5.22
CA LYS A 295 -5.42 8.21 5.87
C LYS A 295 -6.58 8.51 4.93
N THR A 296 -6.29 8.71 3.66
CA THR A 296 -7.28 9.12 2.66
C THR A 296 -8.09 7.96 2.10
N ILE A 297 -7.52 6.76 2.05
CA ILE A 297 -8.21 5.56 1.56
C ILE A 297 -8.32 4.50 2.65
N SER A 298 -7.18 3.92 3.06
CA SER A 298 -7.14 2.92 4.14
C SER A 298 -5.71 2.73 4.66
N PRO A 299 -5.52 2.60 5.98
CA PRO A 299 -4.23 2.27 6.56
C PRO A 299 -3.65 0.94 6.06
N SER A 300 -4.50 0.01 5.62
CA SER A 300 -4.07 -1.31 5.11
C SER A 300 -3.42 -1.26 3.73
N LEU A 301 -3.65 -0.22 2.94
CA LEU A 301 -3.06 -0.08 1.61
C LEU A 301 -1.54 0.11 1.66
N ARG A 302 -1.06 0.79 2.72
CA ARG A 302 0.37 1.03 2.91
C ARG A 302 1.06 1.62 1.68
N ILE A 303 0.44 2.60 1.02
CA ILE A 303 1.00 3.30 -0.13
C ILE A 303 1.28 4.74 0.25
N GLY A 304 2.50 5.17 0.03
CA GLY A 304 2.94 6.56 0.08
C GLY A 304 3.81 6.89 -1.12
N TYR A 305 4.15 8.13 -1.25
CA TYR A 305 5.09 8.60 -2.26
C TYR A 305 5.92 9.77 -1.74
N MET A 306 7.09 9.93 -2.31
CA MET A 306 7.91 11.14 -2.13
C MET A 306 8.20 11.78 -3.48
N VAL A 307 8.36 13.09 -3.45
CA VAL A 307 8.80 13.89 -4.59
C VAL A 307 10.18 14.46 -4.27
N LEU A 308 11.14 14.08 -5.05
CA LEU A 308 12.53 14.53 -4.86
C LEU A 308 12.79 15.85 -5.57
N PRO A 309 13.67 16.70 -5.02
CA PRO A 309 14.38 17.73 -5.76
C PRO A 309 15.01 17.17 -7.04
N LYS A 310 15.04 17.95 -8.12
CA LYS A 310 15.53 17.47 -9.44
C LYS A 310 16.94 16.92 -9.38
N HIS A 311 17.84 17.62 -8.67
CA HIS A 311 19.24 17.22 -8.55
C HIS A 311 19.42 15.92 -7.74
N LEU A 312 18.49 15.56 -6.87
CA LEU A 312 18.55 14.30 -6.10
C LEU A 312 18.07 13.08 -6.90
N VAL A 313 17.41 13.24 -8.05
CA VAL A 313 16.91 12.12 -8.85
C VAL A 313 18.06 11.22 -9.33
N ALA A 314 19.13 11.81 -9.87
CA ALA A 314 20.31 11.06 -10.28
C ALA A 314 21.01 10.38 -9.10
N VAL A 315 21.18 11.11 -7.99
CA VAL A 315 21.78 10.58 -6.75
C VAL A 315 20.98 9.39 -6.20
N TYR A 316 19.63 9.50 -6.21
CA TYR A 316 18.75 8.41 -5.82
C TYR A 316 18.95 7.20 -6.74
N GLY A 317 19.00 7.41 -8.04
CA GLY A 317 19.23 6.36 -9.03
C GLY A 317 20.53 5.60 -8.78
N GLU A 318 21.61 6.31 -8.49
CA GLU A 318 22.92 5.72 -8.20
C GLU A 318 22.97 4.97 -6.86
N LYS A 319 22.45 5.61 -5.78
CA LYS A 319 22.55 5.05 -4.43
C LYS A 319 21.48 4.00 -4.13
N LEU A 320 20.24 4.22 -4.56
CA LEU A 320 19.05 3.48 -4.11
C LEU A 320 18.21 2.91 -5.25
N GLY A 321 18.57 3.18 -6.50
CA GLY A 321 17.82 2.75 -7.68
C GLY A 321 17.74 1.22 -7.86
N PHE A 322 18.56 0.45 -7.13
CA PHE A 322 18.48 -1.01 -7.11
C PHE A 322 17.38 -1.58 -6.24
N TYR A 323 16.83 -0.80 -5.29
CA TYR A 323 15.71 -1.24 -4.46
C TYR A 323 14.46 -1.48 -5.30
N SER A 324 13.84 -2.62 -5.12
CA SER A 324 12.55 -2.91 -5.74
C SER A 324 11.44 -2.10 -5.07
N CYS A 325 10.49 -1.62 -5.85
CA CYS A 325 9.27 -1.02 -5.28
C CYS A 325 8.56 -2.03 -4.39
N THR A 326 8.27 -1.64 -3.17
CA THR A 326 7.66 -2.50 -2.14
C THR A 326 6.13 -2.54 -2.22
N VAL A 327 5.53 -1.73 -3.09
CA VAL A 327 4.07 -1.70 -3.30
C VAL A 327 3.69 -2.66 -4.42
N PRO A 328 2.75 -3.61 -4.18
CA PRO A 328 2.33 -4.55 -5.21
C PRO A 328 1.79 -3.85 -6.47
N THR A 329 2.18 -4.34 -7.65
CA THR A 329 1.76 -3.81 -8.96
C THR A 329 0.24 -3.63 -9.03
N PHE A 330 -0.52 -4.65 -8.62
CA PHE A 330 -1.99 -4.61 -8.57
C PHE A 330 -2.53 -3.39 -7.81
N MET A 331 -2.00 -3.12 -6.62
CA MET A 331 -2.48 -2.01 -5.80
C MET A 331 -2.10 -0.65 -6.38
N GLN A 332 -0.98 -0.57 -7.09
CA GLN A 332 -0.60 0.64 -7.81
C GLN A 332 -1.60 0.95 -8.93
N TYR A 333 -2.01 -0.04 -9.73
CA TYR A 333 -3.03 0.14 -10.77
C TYR A 333 -4.42 0.44 -10.20
N VAL A 334 -4.80 -0.17 -9.05
CA VAL A 334 -6.04 0.20 -8.35
C VAL A 334 -6.05 1.67 -7.95
N LEU A 335 -4.95 2.16 -7.41
CA LEU A 335 -4.82 3.56 -7.00
C LEU A 335 -4.80 4.50 -8.21
N THR A 336 -4.11 4.14 -9.28
CA THR A 336 -4.14 4.88 -10.56
C THR A 336 -5.57 5.07 -11.05
N GLU A 337 -6.34 3.99 -11.12
CA GLU A 337 -7.74 4.04 -11.57
C GLU A 337 -8.61 4.91 -10.64
N LEU A 338 -8.43 4.85 -9.31
CA LEU A 338 -9.16 5.68 -8.35
C LEU A 338 -8.88 7.19 -8.53
N ILE A 339 -7.63 7.54 -8.85
CA ILE A 339 -7.23 8.93 -9.10
C ILE A 339 -7.77 9.39 -10.46
N ASP A 340 -7.55 8.63 -11.52
CA ASP A 340 -7.86 9.03 -12.89
C ASP A 340 -9.36 9.10 -13.17
N ASN A 341 -10.17 8.21 -12.58
CA ASN A 341 -11.63 8.27 -12.72
C ASN A 341 -12.29 9.28 -11.76
N GLY A 342 -11.51 9.93 -10.87
CA GLY A 342 -11.96 10.93 -9.92
C GLY A 342 -12.67 10.38 -8.68
N ASP A 343 -12.69 9.07 -8.43
CA ASP A 343 -13.30 8.48 -7.23
C ASP A 343 -12.54 8.90 -5.97
N PHE A 344 -11.23 9.02 -6.05
CA PHE A 344 -10.39 9.53 -4.97
C PHE A 344 -10.78 10.97 -4.60
N GLU A 345 -10.84 11.88 -5.55
CA GLU A 345 -11.19 13.29 -5.31
C GLU A 345 -12.63 13.44 -4.82
N ARG A 346 -13.58 12.65 -5.35
CA ARG A 346 -14.96 12.62 -4.85
C ARG A 346 -15.04 12.21 -3.39
N HIS A 347 -14.22 11.25 -2.97
CA HIS A 347 -14.13 10.83 -1.58
C HIS A 347 -13.60 11.95 -0.68
N ILE A 348 -12.47 12.57 -1.04
CA ILE A 348 -11.89 13.72 -0.31
C ILE A 348 -12.93 14.85 -0.16
N ASN A 349 -13.61 15.20 -1.24
CA ASN A 349 -14.62 16.26 -1.21
C ASN A 349 -15.82 15.92 -0.30
N ARG A 350 -16.20 14.64 -0.19
CA ARG A 350 -17.22 14.18 0.74
C ARG A 350 -16.78 14.37 2.19
N ILE A 351 -15.54 14.00 2.53
CA ILE A 351 -14.98 14.20 3.87
C ILE A 351 -14.92 15.69 4.21
N ARG A 352 -14.37 16.52 3.33
CA ARG A 352 -14.28 17.98 3.53
C ARG A 352 -15.65 18.60 3.79
N ARG A 353 -16.70 18.15 3.06
CA ARG A 353 -18.07 18.63 3.27
C ARG A 353 -18.59 18.24 4.65
N GLN A 354 -18.36 17.01 5.10
CA GLN A 354 -18.78 16.55 6.42
C GLN A 354 -18.07 17.33 7.54
N MET A 355 -16.75 17.54 7.42
CA MET A 355 -15.99 18.30 8.41
C MET A 355 -16.45 19.76 8.49
N ARG A 356 -16.75 20.41 7.35
CA ARG A 356 -17.30 21.78 7.37
C ARG A 356 -18.63 21.84 8.10
N LYS A 357 -19.49 20.84 7.90
CA LYS A 357 -20.77 20.76 8.62
C LYS A 357 -20.58 20.65 10.13
N GLN A 358 -19.66 19.78 10.58
CA GLN A 358 -19.33 19.63 12.01
C GLN A 358 -18.73 20.88 12.65
N LEU A 359 -18.02 21.72 11.88
CA LEU A 359 -17.48 23.00 12.38
C LEU A 359 -18.50 24.14 12.38
N SER A 360 -19.64 23.97 11.72
CA SER A 360 -20.74 24.97 11.67
C SER A 360 -21.88 24.68 12.65
N GLU A 361 -21.89 23.51 13.25
CA GLU A 361 -22.75 23.11 14.39
C GLU A 361 -22.07 23.42 15.74
#